data_221b86866793839a3e78c40469ace87c
#
_entry.id   221b86866793839a3e78c40469ace87c
#
_cell.length_a   1.000
_cell.length_b   1.000
_cell.length_c   1.000
_cell.angle_alpha   90.00
_cell.angle_beta   90.00
_cell.angle_gamma   90.00
#
_symmetry.space_group_name_H-M   'P 1'
#
loop_
_entity.id
_entity.type
_entity.pdbx_description
1 polymer ?
#
loop_
_entity_poly.entity_id
_entity_poly.type
_entity_poly.pdbx_seq_one_letter_code
_entity_poly.pdbx_strand_id
1 'polypeptide(L)'
;MIRKTTCKSALNRLLHAVCALGFLLPLAALPTFGQHVHQLSYNGSTWVDQSLGGAQTYVFSRIASILTTPNNQEHVYYFAGNPYHVHQLFYNTTNWADEDLTAETGAPAPNEYAVSAFSVGNYQYVYYIDLNYDLHQLLYNNSTWADTDLTKIVGGPQAFGQLVAFTTSPAIHVFYADVNSGHIHQIFNTNGTNWQDQDLTVMTGGASTDGNPMTGFNIGNYQYIYFLDGSGHVHQYLYNNLNWSDEDLTVLTQSVPSILGNNLDAFVVPGTKKLRVYVQDENNHILQLASTNNVKWSSSDLTKKTKTPPAYPGTSIAGLNTANNQLQIYYISGQSHVDQFLLPSHSTTWRNIDLTAESGGAGVTPQGGIAVLSLQNLPNVFYLGD
;
A
#
# COMPACT_ATOMS: atom_id res chain seq x y z
N MET A 1 -4.92 -36.06 -34.78
CA MET A 1 -5.61 -35.38 -33.66
C MET A 1 -4.61 -35.28 -32.50
N ILE A 2 -3.77 -34.21 -32.52
CA ILE A 2 -2.69 -34.01 -31.55
C ILE A 2 -3.13 -32.86 -30.63
N ARG A 3 -3.20 -33.17 -29.33
CA ARG A 3 -3.59 -32.26 -28.26
C ARG A 3 -2.61 -31.08 -28.16
N LYS A 4 -3.13 -29.87 -28.39
CA LYS A 4 -2.49 -28.64 -27.95
C LYS A 4 -2.94 -28.38 -26.51
N THR A 5 -2.16 -28.82 -25.56
CA THR A 5 -2.36 -28.45 -24.15
C THR A 5 -1.02 -28.17 -23.51
N THR A 6 -0.97 -27.10 -22.74
CA THR A 6 0.04 -26.75 -21.73
C THR A 6 1.39 -26.22 -22.23
N CYS A 7 1.40 -24.98 -22.74
CA CYS A 7 2.64 -24.21 -22.80
C CYS A 7 2.52 -22.80 -22.15
N LYS A 8 1.33 -22.39 -21.67
CA LYS A 8 1.15 -21.07 -21.06
C LYS A 8 1.65 -20.95 -19.62
N SER A 9 1.55 -22.03 -18.81
CA SER A 9 1.96 -21.95 -17.41
C SER A 9 3.49 -21.96 -17.19
N ALA A 10 4.23 -22.61 -18.12
CA ALA A 10 5.70 -22.61 -18.06
C ALA A 10 6.31 -21.28 -18.55
N LEU A 11 5.63 -20.57 -19.46
CA LEU A 11 6.10 -19.31 -20.00
C LEU A 11 5.94 -18.17 -18.96
N ASN A 12 4.85 -18.18 -18.19
CA ASN A 12 4.68 -17.19 -17.10
C ASN A 12 5.74 -17.36 -15.98
N ARG A 13 6.06 -18.61 -15.61
CA ARG A 13 7.14 -18.84 -14.62
C ARG A 13 8.53 -18.42 -15.13
N LEU A 14 8.77 -18.46 -16.44
CA LEU A 14 10.00 -17.94 -17.02
C LEU A 14 10.02 -16.40 -17.10
N LEU A 15 8.88 -15.75 -17.33
CA LEU A 15 8.81 -14.28 -17.35
C LEU A 15 9.05 -13.67 -15.95
N HIS A 16 8.54 -14.28 -14.89
CA HIS A 16 8.80 -13.82 -13.51
C HIS A 16 10.27 -13.99 -13.12
N ALA A 17 10.95 -15.04 -13.61
CA ALA A 17 12.40 -15.21 -13.43
C ALA A 17 13.22 -14.23 -14.32
N VAL A 18 12.66 -13.79 -15.45
CA VAL A 18 13.35 -12.86 -16.38
C VAL A 18 13.20 -11.39 -15.95
N CYS A 19 12.10 -11.02 -15.27
CA CYS A 19 12.03 -9.69 -14.63
C CYS A 19 13.05 -9.53 -13.49
N ALA A 20 13.46 -10.62 -12.83
CA ALA A 20 14.57 -10.61 -11.87
C ALA A 20 15.97 -10.61 -12.57
N LEU A 21 16.04 -10.88 -13.87
CA LEU A 21 17.30 -11.02 -14.61
C LEU A 21 17.51 -9.96 -15.72
N GLY A 22 16.59 -9.02 -15.89
CA GLY A 22 16.55 -8.08 -17.01
C GLY A 22 17.42 -6.82 -16.91
N PHE A 23 18.14 -6.61 -15.80
CA PHE A 23 19.13 -5.53 -15.67
C PHE A 23 20.47 -6.06 -15.20
N LEU A 24 21.22 -6.68 -16.10
CA LEU A 24 22.68 -6.78 -15.99
C LEU A 24 23.29 -5.41 -16.32
N LEU A 25 23.06 -4.41 -15.49
CA LEU A 25 24.01 -3.34 -15.30
C LEU A 25 25.23 -3.91 -14.56
N PRO A 26 26.47 -3.46 -14.87
CA PRO A 26 27.64 -3.94 -14.14
C PRO A 26 27.38 -3.75 -12.65
N LEU A 27 27.56 -4.82 -11.89
CA LEU A 27 27.53 -4.83 -10.44
C LEU A 27 28.68 -3.93 -9.94
N ALA A 28 28.52 -2.61 -10.03
CA ALA A 28 29.12 -1.77 -9.03
C ALA A 28 28.45 -2.23 -7.72
N ALA A 29 29.23 -2.73 -6.79
CA ALA A 29 28.74 -3.08 -5.47
C ALA A 29 27.92 -1.89 -4.97
N LEU A 30 26.58 -2.02 -5.01
CA LEU A 30 25.73 -1.07 -4.33
C LEU A 30 26.19 -1.07 -2.88
N PRO A 31 26.45 0.06 -2.28
CA PRO A 31 26.78 0.10 -0.87
C PRO A 31 25.64 -0.58 -0.13
N THR A 32 25.94 -1.68 0.53
CA THR A 32 25.03 -2.38 1.44
C THR A 32 24.91 -1.56 2.73
N PHE A 33 24.49 -0.31 2.60
CA PHE A 33 24.13 0.46 3.78
C PHE A 33 22.72 0.03 4.17
N GLY A 34 22.61 -0.48 5.38
CA GLY A 34 21.32 -0.82 5.93
C GLY A 34 20.49 0.46 6.05
N GLN A 35 19.34 0.43 5.40
CA GLN A 35 18.41 1.55 5.43
C GLN A 35 17.63 1.54 6.73
N HIS A 36 17.21 2.71 7.16
CA HIS A 36 16.35 2.88 8.31
C HIS A 36 15.02 3.52 7.93
N VAL A 37 14.04 3.34 8.78
CA VAL A 37 12.80 4.09 8.67
C VAL A 37 13.06 5.53 9.10
N HIS A 38 12.71 6.47 8.25
CA HIS A 38 12.72 7.90 8.51
C HIS A 38 11.30 8.43 8.65
N GLN A 39 11.16 9.52 9.38
CA GLN A 39 9.92 10.27 9.51
C GLN A 39 10.15 11.72 9.07
N LEU A 40 9.39 12.16 8.07
CA LEU A 40 9.17 13.57 7.80
C LEU A 40 7.93 14.01 8.56
N SER A 41 8.08 14.91 9.51
CA SER A 41 6.98 15.47 10.30
C SER A 41 6.82 16.96 10.03
N TYR A 42 5.56 17.41 9.87
CA TYR A 42 5.24 18.83 9.73
C TYR A 42 4.79 19.40 11.08
N ASN A 43 5.49 20.40 11.60
CA ASN A 43 5.19 20.99 12.89
C ASN A 43 4.22 22.21 12.83
N GLY A 44 3.58 22.44 11.68
CA GLY A 44 2.72 23.59 11.43
C GLY A 44 3.42 24.74 10.69
N SER A 45 4.75 24.73 10.57
CA SER A 45 5.53 25.76 9.89
C SER A 45 6.62 25.20 8.98
N THR A 46 7.31 24.15 9.41
CA THR A 46 8.44 23.54 8.69
C THR A 46 8.34 22.02 8.72
N TRP A 47 8.94 21.39 7.73
CA TRP A 47 9.18 19.97 7.71
C TRP A 47 10.48 19.65 8.45
N VAL A 48 10.49 18.55 9.21
CA VAL A 48 11.66 18.06 9.93
C VAL A 48 11.81 16.58 9.61
N ASP A 49 13.00 16.17 9.20
CA ASP A 49 13.36 14.77 9.00
C ASP A 49 14.08 14.22 10.23
N GLN A 50 13.76 12.98 10.60
CA GLN A 50 14.50 12.23 11.60
C GLN A 50 14.57 10.75 11.24
N SER A 51 15.73 10.13 11.46
CA SER A 51 15.83 8.67 11.46
C SER A 51 15.21 8.13 12.73
N LEU A 52 14.33 7.13 12.58
CA LEU A 52 13.69 6.50 13.74
C LEU A 52 14.54 5.39 14.36
N GLY A 53 15.64 5.02 13.70
CA GLY A 53 16.46 3.88 14.08
C GLY A 53 15.76 2.56 13.76
N GLY A 54 15.87 1.57 14.67
CA GLY A 54 15.30 0.24 14.49
C GLY A 54 16.22 -0.70 13.71
N ALA A 55 15.71 -1.87 13.35
CA ALA A 55 16.44 -2.84 12.56
C ALA A 55 16.65 -2.34 11.13
N GLN A 56 17.79 -2.73 10.56
CA GLN A 56 18.10 -2.36 9.16
C GLN A 56 17.19 -3.09 8.19
N THR A 57 16.62 -2.34 7.27
CA THR A 57 15.73 -2.82 6.23
C THR A 57 16.41 -2.87 4.87
N TYR A 58 15.76 -3.53 3.91
CA TYR A 58 16.20 -3.63 2.53
C TYR A 58 15.44 -2.69 1.62
N VAL A 59 16.02 -2.44 0.44
CA VAL A 59 15.58 -1.45 -0.57
C VAL A 59 14.09 -1.55 -0.95
N PHE A 60 13.49 -2.75 -0.89
CA PHE A 60 12.13 -3.00 -1.38
C PHE A 60 11.09 -3.16 -0.26
N SER A 61 11.49 -2.94 1.01
CA SER A 61 10.55 -3.13 2.12
C SER A 61 9.35 -2.21 2.01
N ARG A 62 8.17 -2.79 2.17
CA ARG A 62 6.92 -2.02 2.30
C ARG A 62 6.78 -1.53 3.73
N ILE A 63 6.07 -0.42 3.87
CA ILE A 63 5.79 0.21 5.16
C ILE A 63 4.29 0.38 5.30
N ALA A 64 3.77 0.08 6.49
CA ALA A 64 2.42 0.45 6.88
C ALA A 64 2.46 1.26 8.17
N SER A 65 1.62 2.27 8.30
CA SER A 65 1.53 3.09 9.51
C SER A 65 0.11 3.17 10.03
N ILE A 66 -0.04 3.14 11.34
CA ILE A 66 -1.32 3.30 12.00
C ILE A 66 -1.21 4.23 13.21
N LEU A 67 -2.37 4.73 13.64
CA LEU A 67 -2.53 5.48 14.87
C LEU A 67 -3.50 4.74 15.77
N THR A 68 -3.08 4.35 16.97
CA THR A 68 -3.98 3.73 17.95
C THR A 68 -4.75 4.79 18.75
N THR A 69 -5.95 4.45 19.17
CA THR A 69 -6.81 5.34 19.98
C THR A 69 -7.15 4.66 21.31
N PRO A 70 -7.30 5.40 22.42
CA PRO A 70 -7.36 6.87 22.51
C PRO A 70 -6.00 7.57 22.65
N ASN A 71 -4.89 6.82 22.75
CA ASN A 71 -3.58 7.40 23.13
C ASN A 71 -2.88 8.14 21.98
N ASN A 72 -3.39 8.02 20.74
CA ASN A 72 -2.76 8.58 19.53
C ASN A 72 -1.29 8.14 19.39
N GLN A 73 -1.01 6.88 19.68
CA GLN A 73 0.32 6.32 19.54
C GLN A 73 0.57 5.94 18.08
N GLU A 74 1.71 6.40 17.56
CA GLU A 74 2.14 6.11 16.19
C GLU A 74 2.83 4.74 16.15
N HIS A 75 2.48 3.93 15.16
CA HIS A 75 3.10 2.64 14.88
C HIS A 75 3.44 2.54 13.41
N VAL A 76 4.62 2.02 13.11
CA VAL A 76 5.11 1.78 11.74
C VAL A 76 5.58 0.33 11.65
N TYR A 77 5.01 -0.40 10.69
CA TYR A 77 5.36 -1.80 10.42
C TYR A 77 6.19 -1.88 9.15
N TYR A 78 7.23 -2.69 9.20
CA TYR A 78 8.19 -2.84 8.11
C TYR A 78 8.89 -4.20 8.18
N PHE A 79 9.64 -4.53 7.13
CA PHE A 79 10.41 -5.78 7.09
C PHE A 79 11.89 -5.51 7.27
N ALA A 80 12.54 -6.27 8.15
CA ALA A 80 13.97 -6.12 8.43
C ALA A 80 14.62 -7.49 8.75
N GLY A 81 15.95 -7.52 8.76
CA GLY A 81 16.70 -8.73 9.10
C GLY A 81 16.96 -9.67 7.94
N ASN A 82 17.67 -10.78 8.21
CA ASN A 82 17.93 -11.88 7.29
C ASN A 82 17.96 -13.22 8.06
N PRO A 83 16.89 -14.09 7.97
CA PRO A 83 15.70 -13.89 7.16
C PRO A 83 14.90 -12.64 7.57
N TYR A 84 13.97 -12.20 6.71
CA TYR A 84 13.11 -11.08 7.04
C TYR A 84 12.20 -11.39 8.21
N HIS A 85 12.00 -10.39 9.05
CA HIS A 85 11.03 -10.37 10.13
C HIS A 85 10.10 -9.17 9.97
N VAL A 86 8.89 -9.29 10.47
CA VAL A 86 7.98 -8.15 10.65
C VAL A 86 8.41 -7.42 11.90
N HIS A 87 8.80 -6.17 11.75
CA HIS A 87 9.14 -5.26 12.84
C HIS A 87 8.08 -4.20 13.02
N GLN A 88 8.00 -3.69 14.24
CA GLN A 88 7.21 -2.53 14.61
C GLN A 88 8.11 -1.47 15.20
N LEU A 89 8.10 -0.26 14.64
CA LEU A 89 8.52 0.95 15.35
C LEU A 89 7.30 1.60 15.98
N PHE A 90 7.38 1.96 17.25
CA PHE A 90 6.32 2.68 17.93
C PHE A 90 6.87 3.79 18.82
N TYR A 91 6.12 4.90 18.90
CA TYR A 91 6.48 6.02 19.73
C TYR A 91 5.91 5.86 21.15
N ASN A 92 6.77 5.61 22.12
CA ASN A 92 6.38 5.33 23.51
C ASN A 92 6.20 6.59 24.38
N THR A 93 5.85 7.72 23.78
CA THR A 93 5.74 9.07 24.39
C THR A 93 7.08 9.79 24.63
N THR A 94 8.20 9.11 24.56
CA THR A 94 9.52 9.68 24.79
C THR A 94 10.47 9.41 23.62
N ASN A 95 10.50 8.17 23.16
CA ASN A 95 11.40 7.70 22.11
C ASN A 95 10.68 6.72 21.19
N TRP A 96 11.20 6.56 20.00
CA TRP A 96 10.88 5.43 19.14
C TRP A 96 11.54 4.16 19.68
N ALA A 97 10.81 3.08 19.72
CA ALA A 97 11.26 1.75 20.10
C ALA A 97 10.99 0.78 18.97
N ASP A 98 11.88 -0.19 18.76
CA ASP A 98 11.76 -1.25 17.77
C ASP A 98 11.43 -2.58 18.44
N GLU A 99 10.55 -3.36 17.82
CA GLU A 99 10.07 -4.63 18.33
C GLU A 99 9.98 -5.65 17.17
N ASP A 100 10.56 -6.82 17.35
CA ASP A 100 10.54 -7.92 16.36
C ASP A 100 9.33 -8.81 16.61
N LEU A 101 8.24 -8.55 15.89
CA LEU A 101 6.97 -9.27 16.06
C LEU A 101 7.05 -10.72 15.60
N THR A 102 7.85 -11.02 14.57
CA THR A 102 8.07 -12.38 14.10
C THR A 102 8.77 -13.22 15.16
N ALA A 103 9.83 -12.69 15.77
CA ALA A 103 10.53 -13.37 16.86
C ALA A 103 9.67 -13.52 18.12
N GLU A 104 8.89 -12.50 18.47
CA GLU A 104 8.02 -12.52 19.65
C GLU A 104 6.92 -13.58 19.56
N THR A 105 6.30 -13.69 18.38
CA THR A 105 5.17 -14.61 18.16
C THR A 105 5.58 -16.01 17.70
N GLY A 106 6.82 -16.17 17.23
CA GLY A 106 7.26 -17.38 16.52
C GLY A 106 6.61 -17.56 15.16
N ALA A 107 6.09 -16.48 14.57
CA ALA A 107 5.47 -16.46 13.25
C ALA A 107 6.48 -16.78 12.13
N PRO A 108 6.04 -17.29 10.97
CA PRO A 108 6.94 -17.53 9.85
C PRO A 108 7.47 -16.22 9.23
N ALA A 109 8.63 -16.34 8.58
CA ALA A 109 9.27 -15.21 7.92
C ALA A 109 8.43 -14.68 6.76
N PRO A 110 8.27 -13.35 6.62
CA PRO A 110 7.53 -12.72 5.54
C PRO A 110 8.27 -12.80 4.20
N ASN A 111 7.50 -12.65 3.12
CA ASN A 111 8.03 -12.61 1.74
C ASN A 111 8.38 -11.19 1.24
N GLU A 112 8.40 -10.17 2.11
CA GLU A 112 8.75 -8.76 1.86
C GLU A 112 7.82 -7.94 0.92
N TYR A 113 6.83 -8.56 0.26
CA TYR A 113 6.04 -7.86 -0.75
C TYR A 113 4.85 -7.07 -0.20
N ALA A 114 4.30 -7.48 0.94
CA ALA A 114 3.07 -6.89 1.41
C ALA A 114 2.97 -6.82 2.93
N VAL A 115 2.70 -5.63 3.44
CA VAL A 115 2.24 -5.40 4.79
C VAL A 115 1.03 -4.46 4.75
N SER A 116 -0.02 -4.81 5.48
CA SER A 116 -1.19 -3.96 5.67
C SER A 116 -1.56 -3.94 7.14
N ALA A 117 -1.93 -2.79 7.67
CA ALA A 117 -2.26 -2.68 9.08
C ALA A 117 -3.40 -1.69 9.33
N PHE A 118 -4.17 -1.95 10.37
CA PHE A 118 -5.15 -1.01 10.92
C PHE A 118 -5.30 -1.22 12.44
N SER A 119 -5.97 -0.30 13.10
CA SER A 119 -6.25 -0.38 14.53
C SER A 119 -7.74 -0.26 14.83
N VAL A 120 -8.17 -0.91 15.92
CA VAL A 120 -9.49 -0.72 16.51
C VAL A 120 -9.29 -0.46 18.01
N GLY A 121 -9.37 0.80 18.41
CA GLY A 121 -8.95 1.20 19.75
C GLY A 121 -7.44 0.96 19.92
N ASN A 122 -7.06 0.20 20.95
CA ASN A 122 -5.69 -0.22 21.20
C ASN A 122 -5.32 -1.56 20.55
N TYR A 123 -6.29 -2.25 19.92
CA TYR A 123 -5.98 -3.48 19.18
C TYR A 123 -5.29 -3.10 17.87
N GLN A 124 -4.23 -3.82 17.52
CA GLN A 124 -3.48 -3.64 16.30
C GLN A 124 -3.58 -4.90 15.45
N TYR A 125 -3.90 -4.74 14.19
CA TYR A 125 -4.04 -5.81 13.21
C TYR A 125 -3.03 -5.59 12.11
N VAL A 126 -2.09 -6.53 11.95
CA VAL A 126 -1.05 -6.49 10.92
C VAL A 126 -1.16 -7.75 10.08
N TYR A 127 -1.19 -7.57 8.76
CA TYR A 127 -1.30 -8.67 7.81
C TYR A 127 -0.07 -8.69 6.93
N TYR A 128 0.45 -9.88 6.68
CA TYR A 128 1.57 -10.11 5.79
C TYR A 128 1.45 -11.48 5.10
N ILE A 129 2.23 -11.70 4.05
CA ILE A 129 2.34 -12.97 3.34
C ILE A 129 3.68 -13.59 3.71
N ASP A 130 3.70 -14.88 4.05
CA ASP A 130 4.93 -15.59 4.38
C ASP A 130 5.67 -16.12 3.13
N LEU A 131 6.81 -16.79 3.31
CA LEU A 131 7.61 -17.37 2.23
C LEU A 131 6.91 -18.54 1.52
N ASN A 132 5.88 -19.14 2.10
CA ASN A 132 5.05 -20.17 1.49
C ASN A 132 3.83 -19.59 0.77
N TYR A 133 3.70 -18.25 0.73
CA TYR A 133 2.55 -17.53 0.20
C TYR A 133 1.27 -17.69 1.05
N ASP A 134 1.39 -18.06 2.32
CA ASP A 134 0.28 -18.08 3.25
C ASP A 134 0.06 -16.70 3.87
N LEU A 135 -1.21 -16.31 4.00
CA LEU A 135 -1.63 -15.03 4.59
C LEU A 135 -1.70 -15.16 6.10
N HIS A 136 -0.95 -14.34 6.80
CA HIS A 136 -0.87 -14.30 8.26
C HIS A 136 -1.48 -13.01 8.83
N GLN A 137 -2.03 -13.14 10.04
CA GLN A 137 -2.44 -12.03 10.88
C GLN A 137 -1.59 -12.02 12.15
N LEU A 138 -0.90 -10.92 12.43
CA LEU A 138 -0.37 -10.60 13.75
C LEU A 138 -1.39 -9.70 14.45
N LEU A 139 -1.88 -10.14 15.59
CA LEU A 139 -2.87 -9.42 16.39
C LEU A 139 -2.29 -9.04 17.75
N TYR A 140 -2.22 -7.75 18.03
CA TYR A 140 -2.02 -7.24 19.40
C TYR A 140 -3.36 -7.07 20.11
N ASN A 141 -3.58 -7.83 21.15
CA ASN A 141 -4.84 -7.85 21.90
C ASN A 141 -4.86 -6.88 23.10
N ASN A 142 -4.03 -5.83 23.05
CA ASN A 142 -3.78 -4.88 24.15
C ASN A 142 -2.90 -5.46 25.29
N SER A 143 -2.29 -6.62 25.12
CA SER A 143 -1.42 -7.26 26.09
C SER A 143 -0.26 -8.02 25.44
N THR A 144 -0.56 -8.84 24.46
CA THR A 144 0.41 -9.72 23.77
C THR A 144 0.11 -9.77 22.28
N TRP A 145 1.16 -10.02 21.51
CA TRP A 145 1.04 -10.37 20.10
C TRP A 145 0.72 -11.86 19.93
N ALA A 146 -0.04 -12.19 18.90
CA ALA A 146 -0.32 -13.55 18.47
C ALA A 146 -0.35 -13.65 16.95
N ASP A 147 0.18 -14.74 16.41
CA ASP A 147 0.11 -15.07 14.98
C ASP A 147 -1.06 -16.00 14.67
N THR A 148 -1.63 -15.83 13.49
CA THR A 148 -2.71 -16.65 12.96
C THR A 148 -2.55 -16.84 11.46
N ASP A 149 -2.40 -18.06 11.00
CA ASP A 149 -2.39 -18.45 9.58
C ASP A 149 -3.85 -18.47 9.05
N LEU A 150 -4.22 -17.41 8.33
CA LEU A 150 -5.58 -17.26 7.78
C LEU A 150 -5.81 -18.17 6.57
N THR A 151 -4.81 -18.37 5.70
CA THR A 151 -4.90 -19.25 4.54
C THR A 151 -5.26 -20.66 4.98
N LYS A 152 -4.59 -21.18 6.01
CA LYS A 152 -4.87 -22.48 6.58
C LYS A 152 -6.24 -22.58 7.24
N ILE A 153 -6.67 -21.54 7.95
CA ILE A 153 -7.98 -21.54 8.62
C ILE A 153 -9.13 -21.64 7.62
N VAL A 154 -9.08 -20.86 6.53
CA VAL A 154 -10.17 -20.85 5.54
C VAL A 154 -10.01 -21.94 4.49
N GLY A 155 -8.82 -22.56 4.35
CA GLY A 155 -8.49 -23.46 3.25
C GLY A 155 -8.52 -22.75 1.89
N GLY A 156 -8.21 -21.44 1.87
CA GLY A 156 -8.20 -20.60 0.69
C GLY A 156 -6.95 -20.76 -0.18
N PRO A 157 -6.87 -20.05 -1.32
CA PRO A 157 -5.68 -20.05 -2.15
C PRO A 157 -4.53 -19.28 -1.49
N GLN A 158 -3.32 -19.57 -1.93
CA GLN A 158 -2.12 -18.85 -1.50
C GLN A 158 -2.12 -17.43 -2.03
N ALA A 159 -1.65 -16.49 -1.21
CA ALA A 159 -1.69 -15.06 -1.46
C ALA A 159 -0.43 -14.57 -2.20
N PHE A 160 -0.57 -13.56 -3.06
CA PHE A 160 0.54 -12.93 -3.76
C PHE A 160 0.32 -11.42 -3.92
N GLY A 161 1.41 -10.67 -4.05
CA GLY A 161 1.37 -9.22 -4.28
C GLY A 161 0.99 -8.41 -3.04
N GLN A 162 0.33 -7.28 -3.24
CA GLN A 162 -0.05 -6.40 -2.14
C GLN A 162 -1.34 -6.84 -1.43
N LEU A 163 -1.48 -6.39 -0.20
CA LEU A 163 -2.61 -6.66 0.68
C LEU A 163 -3.36 -5.37 1.00
N VAL A 164 -4.66 -5.50 1.20
CA VAL A 164 -5.50 -4.44 1.76
C VAL A 164 -6.29 -5.01 2.93
N ALA A 165 -6.24 -4.34 4.07
CA ALA A 165 -7.02 -4.73 5.23
C ALA A 165 -7.68 -3.53 5.89
N PHE A 166 -8.94 -3.68 6.25
CA PHE A 166 -9.70 -2.68 7.01
C PHE A 166 -10.88 -3.33 7.75
N THR A 167 -11.56 -2.53 8.57
CA THR A 167 -12.75 -2.97 9.31
C THR A 167 -14.00 -2.19 8.89
N THR A 168 -15.12 -2.89 8.79
CA THR A 168 -16.47 -2.29 8.72
C THR A 168 -17.23 -2.44 10.03
N SER A 169 -16.52 -2.59 11.12
CA SER A 169 -16.93 -2.81 12.51
C SER A 169 -18.32 -3.45 12.70
N PRO A 170 -18.39 -4.67 13.20
CA PRO A 170 -17.27 -5.43 13.78
C PRO A 170 -16.49 -6.31 12.78
N ALA A 171 -16.90 -6.33 11.51
CA ALA A 171 -16.30 -7.19 10.50
C ALA A 171 -14.90 -6.72 10.12
N ILE A 172 -14.00 -7.68 9.94
CA ILE A 172 -12.65 -7.49 9.42
C ILE A 172 -12.60 -8.03 7.99
N HIS A 173 -11.92 -7.33 7.11
CA HIS A 173 -11.79 -7.66 5.70
C HIS A 173 -10.32 -7.57 5.29
N VAL A 174 -9.82 -8.63 4.64
CA VAL A 174 -8.46 -8.70 4.07
C VAL A 174 -8.57 -9.12 2.62
N PHE A 175 -8.01 -8.34 1.73
CA PHE A 175 -8.04 -8.56 0.28
C PHE A 175 -6.64 -8.90 -0.20
N TYR A 176 -6.55 -9.87 -1.10
CA TYR A 176 -5.30 -10.37 -1.67
C TYR A 176 -5.52 -10.95 -3.07
N ALA A 177 -4.44 -11.15 -3.81
CA ALA A 177 -4.48 -11.86 -5.08
C ALA A 177 -4.08 -13.34 -4.89
N ASP A 178 -4.77 -14.25 -5.54
CA ASP A 178 -4.36 -15.66 -5.63
C ASP A 178 -3.14 -15.80 -6.55
N VAL A 179 -2.09 -16.45 -6.06
CA VAL A 179 -0.82 -16.62 -6.75
C VAL A 179 -0.93 -17.40 -8.08
N ASN A 180 -1.94 -18.24 -8.26
CA ASN A 180 -2.10 -19.08 -9.43
C ASN A 180 -2.99 -18.49 -10.50
N SER A 181 -4.08 -17.81 -10.09
CA SER A 181 -5.10 -17.28 -11.00
C SER A 181 -5.04 -15.76 -11.17
N GLY A 182 -4.43 -15.05 -10.23
CA GLY A 182 -4.51 -13.60 -10.15
C GLY A 182 -5.91 -13.10 -9.74
N HIS A 183 -6.81 -14.00 -9.32
CA HIS A 183 -8.11 -13.60 -8.82
C HIS A 183 -7.96 -12.83 -7.50
N ILE A 184 -8.79 -11.82 -7.33
CA ILE A 184 -8.87 -11.09 -6.07
C ILE A 184 -9.81 -11.82 -5.14
N HIS A 185 -9.30 -12.20 -4.00
CA HIS A 185 -10.01 -12.83 -2.92
C HIS A 185 -10.21 -11.88 -1.74
N GLN A 186 -11.25 -12.15 -0.98
CA GLN A 186 -11.49 -11.52 0.30
C GLN A 186 -11.58 -12.60 1.39
N ILE A 187 -10.67 -12.56 2.37
CA ILE A 187 -10.87 -13.25 3.64
C ILE A 187 -11.54 -12.28 4.60
N PHE A 188 -12.63 -12.69 5.22
CA PHE A 188 -13.39 -11.82 6.11
C PHE A 188 -13.93 -12.57 7.32
N ASN A 189 -14.18 -11.79 8.37
CA ASN A 189 -14.68 -12.27 9.64
C ASN A 189 -15.71 -11.30 10.19
N THR A 190 -16.96 -11.73 10.35
CA THR A 190 -18.06 -10.88 10.79
C THR A 190 -18.32 -10.90 12.30
N ASN A 191 -17.70 -11.83 13.04
CA ASN A 191 -18.01 -12.08 14.45
C ASN A 191 -16.79 -12.35 15.35
N GLY A 192 -15.58 -12.11 14.84
CA GLY A 192 -14.32 -12.32 15.56
C GLY A 192 -13.80 -13.77 15.60
N THR A 193 -14.56 -14.76 15.11
CA THR A 193 -14.16 -16.17 15.23
C THR A 193 -14.20 -16.98 13.93
N ASN A 194 -15.14 -16.66 13.04
CA ASN A 194 -15.36 -17.45 11.82
C ASN A 194 -14.84 -16.70 10.59
N TRP A 195 -13.66 -17.07 10.15
CA TRP A 195 -13.07 -16.59 8.92
C TRP A 195 -13.68 -17.33 7.71
N GLN A 196 -13.91 -16.61 6.65
CA GLN A 196 -14.44 -17.10 5.37
C GLN A 196 -13.63 -16.52 4.23
N ASP A 197 -13.51 -17.26 3.13
CA ASP A 197 -12.93 -16.80 1.89
C ASP A 197 -13.98 -16.69 0.79
N GLN A 198 -13.85 -15.70 -0.10
CA GLN A 198 -14.66 -15.56 -1.30
C GLN A 198 -13.85 -14.99 -2.46
N ASP A 199 -14.06 -15.53 -3.65
CA ASP A 199 -13.44 -15.10 -4.91
C ASP A 199 -14.27 -13.96 -5.53
N LEU A 200 -13.76 -12.72 -5.39
CA LEU A 200 -14.43 -11.53 -5.91
C LEU A 200 -14.38 -11.44 -7.43
N THR A 201 -13.31 -11.92 -8.05
CA THR A 201 -13.17 -11.95 -9.52
C THR A 201 -14.24 -12.83 -10.14
N VAL A 202 -14.50 -14.01 -9.58
CA VAL A 202 -15.60 -14.86 -10.02
C VAL A 202 -16.96 -14.22 -9.73
N MET A 203 -17.15 -13.61 -8.56
CA MET A 203 -18.41 -12.98 -8.17
C MET A 203 -18.79 -11.79 -9.07
N THR A 204 -17.80 -10.99 -9.47
CA THR A 204 -18.03 -9.82 -10.33
C THR A 204 -18.02 -10.16 -11.81
N GLY A 205 -17.38 -11.27 -12.20
CA GLY A 205 -16.99 -11.54 -13.59
C GLY A 205 -15.98 -10.52 -14.12
N GLY A 206 -15.27 -9.84 -13.21
CA GLY A 206 -14.38 -8.72 -13.49
C GLY A 206 -12.94 -9.12 -13.81
N ALA A 207 -12.07 -8.13 -13.80
CA ALA A 207 -10.65 -8.30 -14.10
C ALA A 207 -9.90 -9.02 -12.96
N SER A 208 -8.89 -9.81 -13.32
CA SER A 208 -7.86 -10.31 -12.42
C SER A 208 -6.68 -9.35 -12.37
N THR A 209 -5.81 -9.54 -11.36
CA THR A 209 -4.53 -8.82 -11.25
C THR A 209 -3.36 -9.79 -11.37
N ASP A 210 -2.19 -9.29 -11.76
CA ASP A 210 -0.94 -10.09 -11.77
C ASP A 210 -0.14 -9.89 -10.46
N GLY A 211 -0.83 -9.66 -9.32
CA GLY A 211 -0.20 -9.33 -8.04
C GLY A 211 0.25 -7.87 -7.96
N ASN A 212 -0.24 -7.04 -8.86
CA ASN A 212 -0.02 -5.60 -8.89
C ASN A 212 -0.57 -4.90 -7.63
N PRO A 213 -0.17 -3.65 -7.41
CA PRO A 213 -0.62 -2.91 -6.24
C PRO A 213 -2.14 -2.89 -6.12
N MET A 214 -2.56 -2.99 -4.89
CA MET A 214 -3.96 -2.93 -4.48
C MET A 214 -4.09 -1.95 -3.32
N THR A 215 -5.13 -1.14 -3.33
CA THR A 215 -5.50 -0.26 -2.21
C THR A 215 -7.00 -0.31 -1.97
N GLY A 216 -7.45 0.12 -0.82
CA GLY A 216 -8.88 0.12 -0.54
C GLY A 216 -9.24 0.74 0.78
N PHE A 217 -10.51 1.04 0.91
CA PHE A 217 -11.11 1.63 2.11
C PHE A 217 -12.61 1.32 2.14
N ASN A 218 -13.26 1.70 3.23
CA ASN A 218 -14.71 1.61 3.36
C ASN A 218 -15.37 2.97 3.64
N ILE A 219 -16.63 3.10 3.25
CA ILE A 219 -17.52 4.19 3.63
C ILE A 219 -18.77 3.56 4.26
N GLY A 220 -18.81 3.53 5.57
CA GLY A 220 -19.80 2.69 6.28
C GLY A 220 -19.62 1.22 5.87
N ASN A 221 -20.69 0.61 5.34
CA ASN A 221 -20.63 -0.79 4.91
C ASN A 221 -20.24 -0.95 3.41
N TYR A 222 -20.09 0.14 2.67
CA TYR A 222 -19.57 0.08 1.30
C TYR A 222 -18.08 -0.17 1.35
N GLN A 223 -17.58 -1.13 0.53
CA GLN A 223 -16.16 -1.45 0.43
C GLN A 223 -15.67 -1.11 -0.97
N TYR A 224 -14.54 -0.46 -1.06
CA TYR A 224 -13.92 -0.01 -2.29
C TYR A 224 -12.51 -0.58 -2.37
N ILE A 225 -12.26 -1.37 -3.42
CA ILE A 225 -10.93 -1.93 -3.70
C ILE A 225 -10.51 -1.46 -5.08
N TYR A 226 -9.31 -0.91 -5.16
CA TYR A 226 -8.69 -0.46 -6.41
C TYR A 226 -7.45 -1.27 -6.67
N PHE A 227 -7.25 -1.67 -7.91
CA PHE A 227 -6.11 -2.47 -8.33
C PHE A 227 -5.77 -2.24 -9.80
N LEU A 228 -4.59 -2.70 -10.22
CA LEU A 228 -4.19 -2.74 -11.61
C LEU A 228 -4.41 -4.16 -12.17
N ASP A 229 -5.02 -4.26 -13.35
CA ASP A 229 -5.05 -5.51 -14.11
C ASP A 229 -3.73 -5.74 -14.87
N GLY A 230 -3.61 -6.88 -15.54
CA GLY A 230 -2.43 -7.24 -16.34
C GLY A 230 -2.16 -6.34 -17.55
N SER A 231 -3.08 -5.42 -17.88
CA SER A 231 -2.95 -4.42 -18.94
C SER A 231 -2.59 -3.03 -18.39
N GLY A 232 -2.47 -2.89 -17.08
CA GLY A 232 -2.23 -1.63 -16.38
C GLY A 232 -3.47 -0.74 -16.25
N HIS A 233 -4.67 -1.29 -16.45
CA HIS A 233 -5.91 -0.56 -16.20
C HIS A 233 -6.22 -0.54 -14.71
N VAL A 234 -6.70 0.60 -14.24
CA VAL A 234 -7.21 0.77 -12.88
C VAL A 234 -8.65 0.26 -12.84
N HIS A 235 -8.87 -0.77 -12.04
CA HIS A 235 -10.19 -1.29 -11.75
C HIS A 235 -10.68 -0.89 -10.36
N GLN A 236 -11.99 -0.77 -10.20
CA GLN A 236 -12.67 -0.62 -8.93
C GLN A 236 -13.57 -1.81 -8.68
N TYR A 237 -13.30 -2.60 -7.63
CA TYR A 237 -14.30 -3.49 -7.08
C TYR A 237 -15.07 -2.75 -5.99
N LEU A 238 -16.39 -2.72 -6.13
CA LEU A 238 -17.29 -2.05 -5.20
C LEU A 238 -18.29 -3.04 -4.61
N TYR A 239 -18.31 -3.15 -3.28
CA TYR A 239 -19.43 -3.73 -2.55
C TYR A 239 -20.42 -2.65 -2.15
N ASN A 240 -21.64 -2.75 -2.64
CA ASN A 240 -22.70 -1.75 -2.44
C ASN A 240 -23.69 -2.11 -1.33
N ASN A 241 -23.31 -2.96 -0.38
CA ASN A 241 -24.14 -3.59 0.66
C ASN A 241 -24.99 -4.79 0.19
N LEU A 242 -25.01 -5.10 -1.09
CA LEU A 242 -25.78 -6.21 -1.65
C LEU A 242 -24.91 -7.10 -2.53
N ASN A 243 -24.20 -6.50 -3.47
CA ASN A 243 -23.41 -7.20 -4.45
C ASN A 243 -22.07 -6.51 -4.69
N TRP A 244 -21.10 -7.30 -5.13
CA TRP A 244 -19.87 -6.81 -5.71
C TRP A 244 -20.07 -6.46 -7.19
N SER A 245 -19.39 -5.44 -7.67
CA SER A 245 -19.32 -5.03 -9.08
C SER A 245 -17.90 -4.63 -9.44
N ASP A 246 -17.55 -4.75 -10.73
CA ASP A 246 -16.30 -4.27 -11.32
C ASP A 246 -16.56 -3.08 -12.23
N GLU A 247 -15.62 -2.12 -12.24
CA GLU A 247 -15.64 -0.97 -13.13
C GLU A 247 -14.20 -0.62 -13.55
N ASP A 248 -13.93 -0.58 -14.87
CA ASP A 248 -12.66 -0.14 -15.45
C ASP A 248 -12.61 1.39 -15.49
N LEU A 249 -11.89 1.98 -14.54
CA LEU A 249 -11.74 3.44 -14.42
C LEU A 249 -10.82 4.03 -15.50
N THR A 250 -9.86 3.26 -16.00
CA THR A 250 -8.99 3.70 -17.10
C THR A 250 -9.79 3.92 -18.39
N VAL A 251 -10.67 2.98 -18.74
CA VAL A 251 -11.58 3.12 -19.86
C VAL A 251 -12.57 4.25 -19.65
N LEU A 252 -13.20 4.32 -18.48
CA LEU A 252 -14.18 5.38 -18.16
C LEU A 252 -13.60 6.79 -18.25
N THR A 253 -12.37 6.97 -17.83
CA THR A 253 -11.71 8.29 -17.78
C THR A 253 -10.89 8.58 -19.02
N GLN A 254 -10.71 7.58 -19.91
CA GLN A 254 -9.79 7.63 -21.04
C GLN A 254 -8.37 8.05 -20.61
N SER A 255 -7.96 7.61 -19.44
CA SER A 255 -6.63 7.89 -18.91
C SER A 255 -5.57 6.98 -19.54
N VAL A 256 -4.33 7.38 -19.43
CA VAL A 256 -3.17 6.57 -19.84
C VAL A 256 -3.06 5.39 -18.86
N PRO A 257 -2.92 4.15 -19.35
CA PRO A 257 -2.68 3.00 -18.47
C PRO A 257 -1.39 3.13 -17.67
N SER A 258 -1.30 2.37 -16.60
CA SER A 258 -0.08 2.17 -15.84
C SER A 258 0.78 1.08 -16.47
N ILE A 259 2.00 0.91 -15.96
CA ILE A 259 2.82 -0.27 -16.24
C ILE A 259 2.83 -1.19 -15.01
N LEU A 260 3.16 -2.46 -15.25
CA LEU A 260 3.29 -3.44 -14.17
C LEU A 260 4.36 -2.99 -13.15
N GLY A 261 4.05 -3.16 -11.87
CA GLY A 261 4.93 -2.77 -10.77
C GLY A 261 4.80 -1.33 -10.30
N ASN A 262 4.03 -0.47 -10.99
CA ASN A 262 3.69 0.86 -10.50
C ASN A 262 2.66 0.78 -9.35
N ASN A 263 2.69 1.78 -8.47
CA ASN A 263 1.81 1.82 -7.31
C ASN A 263 0.59 2.71 -7.52
N LEU A 264 -0.41 2.48 -6.70
CA LEU A 264 -1.61 3.30 -6.60
C LEU A 264 -2.02 3.48 -5.14
N ASP A 265 -2.74 4.56 -4.88
CA ASP A 265 -3.41 4.76 -3.60
C ASP A 265 -4.76 5.43 -3.80
N ALA A 266 -5.67 5.22 -2.85
CA ALA A 266 -7.03 5.73 -2.94
C ALA A 266 -7.60 6.09 -1.58
N PHE A 267 -8.41 7.13 -1.55
CA PHE A 267 -9.15 7.52 -0.35
C PHE A 267 -10.42 8.32 -0.68
N VAL A 268 -11.29 8.40 0.30
CA VAL A 268 -12.45 9.30 0.27
C VAL A 268 -12.12 10.64 0.90
N VAL A 269 -12.58 11.73 0.32
CA VAL A 269 -12.46 13.06 0.94
C VAL A 269 -13.43 13.13 2.12
N PRO A 270 -12.96 13.28 3.37
CA PRO A 270 -13.78 13.24 4.58
C PRO A 270 -15.01 14.16 4.52
N GLY A 271 -16.11 13.67 5.08
CA GLY A 271 -17.39 14.39 5.09
C GLY A 271 -18.05 14.53 3.71
N THR A 272 -17.55 13.84 2.70
CA THR A 272 -18.08 13.87 1.33
C THR A 272 -18.22 12.44 0.76
N LYS A 273 -18.76 12.35 -0.46
CA LYS A 273 -18.74 11.12 -1.27
C LYS A 273 -17.70 11.19 -2.41
N LYS A 274 -16.74 12.11 -2.29
CA LYS A 274 -15.74 12.33 -3.34
C LYS A 274 -14.63 11.28 -3.20
N LEU A 275 -14.46 10.47 -4.23
CA LEU A 275 -13.42 9.44 -4.29
C LEU A 275 -12.21 9.98 -5.05
N ARG A 276 -11.04 9.57 -4.64
CA ARG A 276 -9.76 9.89 -5.26
C ARG A 276 -8.92 8.63 -5.37
N VAL A 277 -8.42 8.38 -6.58
CA VAL A 277 -7.44 7.34 -6.87
C VAL A 277 -6.25 8.01 -7.52
N TYR A 278 -5.07 7.69 -7.05
CA TYR A 278 -3.81 8.17 -7.58
C TYR A 278 -3.01 6.99 -8.10
N VAL A 279 -2.47 7.12 -9.30
CA VAL A 279 -1.76 6.06 -9.98
C VAL A 279 -0.60 6.63 -10.79
N GLN A 280 0.50 5.92 -10.85
CA GLN A 280 1.60 6.23 -11.75
C GLN A 280 1.31 5.64 -13.13
N ASP A 281 1.36 6.46 -14.20
CA ASP A 281 1.16 6.02 -15.58
C ASP A 281 2.46 5.48 -16.21
N GLU A 282 2.37 4.99 -17.44
CA GLU A 282 3.52 4.47 -18.20
C GLU A 282 4.62 5.51 -18.48
N ASN A 283 4.31 6.80 -18.34
CA ASN A 283 5.28 7.90 -18.50
C ASN A 283 5.87 8.35 -17.16
N ASN A 284 5.58 7.63 -16.08
CA ASN A 284 5.94 7.97 -14.70
C ASN A 284 5.28 9.26 -14.18
N HIS A 285 4.17 9.66 -14.77
CA HIS A 285 3.37 10.75 -14.25
C HIS A 285 2.40 10.24 -13.17
N ILE A 286 2.12 11.06 -12.19
CA ILE A 286 1.07 10.78 -11.19
C ILE A 286 -0.26 11.33 -11.71
N LEU A 287 -1.16 10.41 -12.02
CA LEU A 287 -2.53 10.72 -12.42
C LEU A 287 -3.45 10.72 -11.18
N GLN A 288 -4.43 11.61 -11.19
CA GLN A 288 -5.57 11.56 -10.29
C GLN A 288 -6.82 11.12 -11.06
N LEU A 289 -7.45 10.03 -10.66
CA LEU A 289 -8.81 9.69 -11.05
C LEU A 289 -9.75 10.16 -9.95
N ALA A 290 -10.76 10.92 -10.30
CA ALA A 290 -11.62 11.61 -9.34
C ALA A 290 -13.10 11.41 -9.65
N SER A 291 -13.87 11.06 -8.62
CA SER A 291 -15.32 11.03 -8.70
C SER A 291 -15.97 11.84 -7.57
N THR A 292 -17.12 12.43 -7.84
CA THR A 292 -17.92 13.14 -6.84
C THR A 292 -19.03 12.30 -6.22
N ASN A 293 -19.42 11.21 -6.88
CA ASN A 293 -20.59 10.41 -6.50
C ASN A 293 -20.46 8.93 -6.87
N ASN A 294 -19.26 8.47 -7.20
CA ASN A 294 -18.98 7.12 -7.71
C ASN A 294 -19.70 6.73 -9.02
N VAL A 295 -20.14 7.72 -9.80
CA VAL A 295 -20.81 7.47 -11.09
C VAL A 295 -20.06 8.14 -12.22
N LYS A 296 -19.61 9.38 -12.01
CA LYS A 296 -18.85 10.14 -13.00
C LYS A 296 -17.42 10.28 -12.55
N TRP A 297 -16.53 9.72 -13.34
CA TRP A 297 -15.10 9.77 -13.15
C TRP A 297 -14.44 10.74 -14.14
N SER A 298 -13.34 11.32 -13.74
CA SER A 298 -12.48 12.18 -14.58
C SER A 298 -11.02 11.93 -14.22
N SER A 299 -10.12 12.08 -15.18
CA SER A 299 -8.68 12.01 -14.94
C SER A 299 -8.00 13.37 -15.01
N SER A 300 -6.85 13.45 -14.38
CA SER A 300 -6.04 14.66 -14.30
C SER A 300 -4.59 14.32 -14.03
N ASP A 301 -3.70 14.71 -14.92
CA ASP A 301 -2.26 14.54 -14.79
C ASP A 301 -1.68 15.62 -13.87
N LEU A 302 -1.32 15.25 -12.64
CA LEU A 302 -0.77 16.17 -11.64
C LEU A 302 0.66 16.59 -11.97
N THR A 303 1.46 15.69 -12.51
CA THR A 303 2.84 15.95 -12.92
C THR A 303 2.88 17.06 -13.99
N LYS A 304 2.03 16.97 -15.02
CA LYS A 304 1.92 18.03 -16.03
C LYS A 304 1.35 19.32 -15.48
N LYS A 305 0.33 19.25 -14.60
CA LYS A 305 -0.29 20.44 -14.01
C LYS A 305 0.66 21.28 -13.17
N THR A 306 1.52 20.62 -12.41
CA THR A 306 2.50 21.28 -11.54
C THR A 306 3.82 21.56 -12.23
N LYS A 307 4.03 20.99 -13.43
CA LYS A 307 5.29 21.06 -14.18
C LYS A 307 6.48 20.48 -13.42
N THR A 308 6.25 19.44 -12.65
CA THR A 308 7.29 18.71 -11.92
C THR A 308 7.94 17.65 -12.80
N PRO A 309 9.17 17.24 -12.48
CA PRO A 309 9.76 16.03 -13.08
C PRO A 309 8.89 14.80 -12.83
N PRO A 310 8.96 13.78 -13.72
CA PRO A 310 8.29 12.51 -13.49
C PRO A 310 8.73 11.86 -12.17
N ALA A 311 7.85 11.05 -11.60
CA ALA A 311 8.15 10.24 -10.43
C ALA A 311 9.19 9.14 -10.77
N TYR A 312 9.81 8.57 -9.74
CA TYR A 312 10.67 7.40 -9.94
C TYR A 312 9.81 6.20 -10.40
N PRO A 313 10.26 5.41 -11.40
CA PRO A 313 9.52 4.22 -11.86
C PRO A 313 9.24 3.24 -10.72
N GLY A 314 7.99 2.83 -10.53
CA GLY A 314 7.59 1.95 -9.44
C GLY A 314 7.55 2.62 -8.06
N THR A 315 7.53 3.96 -8.01
CA THR A 315 7.45 4.70 -6.74
C THR A 315 6.25 4.28 -5.90
N SER A 316 6.42 4.19 -4.59
CA SER A 316 5.28 4.15 -3.67
C SER A 316 4.51 5.47 -3.74
N ILE A 317 3.18 5.36 -3.65
CA ILE A 317 2.27 6.50 -3.55
C ILE A 317 1.50 6.36 -2.25
N ALA A 318 1.42 7.43 -1.47
CA ALA A 318 0.62 7.46 -0.25
C ALA A 318 -0.17 8.76 -0.18
N GLY A 319 -1.47 8.64 0.03
CA GLY A 319 -2.39 9.77 0.09
C GLY A 319 -2.88 10.06 1.49
N LEU A 320 -2.99 11.34 1.81
CA LEU A 320 -3.52 11.82 3.06
C LEU A 320 -4.52 12.95 2.82
N ASN A 321 -5.63 12.89 3.53
CA ASN A 321 -6.54 14.02 3.65
C ASN A 321 -6.57 14.50 5.08
N THR A 322 -6.19 15.76 5.30
CA THR A 322 -6.25 16.37 6.63
C THR A 322 -7.68 16.88 6.93
N ALA A 323 -8.00 17.05 8.21
CA ALA A 323 -9.31 17.55 8.66
C ALA A 323 -9.69 18.90 8.02
N ASN A 324 -8.72 19.66 7.52
CA ASN A 324 -8.93 20.92 6.81
C ASN A 324 -9.26 20.73 5.32
N ASN A 325 -9.55 19.50 4.87
CA ASN A 325 -9.81 19.15 3.47
C ASN A 325 -8.67 19.53 2.51
N GLN A 326 -7.43 19.45 2.97
CA GLN A 326 -6.26 19.50 2.10
C GLN A 326 -5.98 18.09 1.58
N LEU A 327 -5.83 17.96 0.28
CA LEU A 327 -5.37 16.69 -0.33
C LEU A 327 -3.86 16.71 -0.44
N GLN A 328 -3.23 15.66 0.05
CA GLN A 328 -1.78 15.54 0.08
C GLN A 328 -1.40 14.16 -0.46
N ILE A 329 -0.55 14.11 -1.47
CA ILE A 329 -0.08 12.88 -2.10
C ILE A 329 1.44 12.89 -2.05
N TYR A 330 1.98 11.84 -1.48
CA TYR A 330 3.42 11.67 -1.31
C TYR A 330 3.92 10.59 -2.26
N TYR A 331 5.06 10.83 -2.85
CA TYR A 331 5.70 9.90 -3.78
C TYR A 331 7.21 10.13 -3.80
N ILE A 332 7.97 9.18 -4.35
CA ILE A 332 9.41 9.36 -4.57
C ILE A 332 9.60 9.89 -5.99
N SER A 333 10.25 11.04 -6.10
CA SER A 333 10.57 11.67 -7.38
C SER A 333 11.76 11.00 -8.07
N GLY A 334 11.95 11.28 -9.35
CA GLY A 334 13.12 10.81 -10.11
C GLY A 334 14.47 11.29 -9.57
N GLN A 335 14.48 12.19 -8.60
CA GLN A 335 15.66 12.68 -7.88
C GLN A 335 15.93 11.91 -6.58
N SER A 336 15.15 10.87 -6.28
CA SER A 336 15.20 10.12 -5.02
C SER A 336 14.88 11.00 -3.80
N HIS A 337 13.93 11.91 -3.95
CA HIS A 337 13.37 12.73 -2.88
C HIS A 337 11.93 12.33 -2.59
N VAL A 338 11.49 12.53 -1.36
CA VAL A 338 10.06 12.53 -1.03
C VAL A 338 9.47 13.84 -1.49
N ASP A 339 8.61 13.77 -2.48
CA ASP A 339 7.85 14.91 -3.00
C ASP A 339 6.38 14.83 -2.57
N GLN A 340 5.75 15.99 -2.44
CA GLN A 340 4.35 16.12 -2.09
C GLN A 340 3.60 16.89 -3.18
N PHE A 341 2.50 16.30 -3.70
CA PHE A 341 1.46 17.11 -4.32
C PHE A 341 0.49 17.59 -3.25
N LEU A 342 0.32 18.89 -3.14
CA LEU A 342 -0.57 19.55 -2.19
C LEU A 342 -1.69 20.30 -2.93
N LEU A 343 -2.96 19.98 -2.62
CA LEU A 343 -4.09 20.79 -2.95
C LEU A 343 -4.60 21.47 -1.67
N PRO A 344 -4.32 22.76 -1.45
CA PRO A 344 -4.79 23.47 -0.28
C PRO A 344 -6.32 23.51 -0.20
N SER A 345 -6.86 23.62 1.00
CA SER A 345 -8.29 23.79 1.24
C SER A 345 -8.84 24.96 0.42
N HIS A 346 -10.02 24.75 -0.17
CA HIS A 346 -10.69 25.75 -1.04
C HIS A 346 -9.91 26.20 -2.27
N SER A 347 -8.79 25.52 -2.60
CA SER A 347 -8.02 25.76 -3.82
C SER A 347 -8.41 24.79 -4.93
N THR A 348 -8.19 25.20 -6.17
CA THR A 348 -8.25 24.33 -7.36
C THR A 348 -6.86 24.11 -7.97
N THR A 349 -5.83 24.71 -7.36
CA THR A 349 -4.47 24.69 -7.89
C THR A 349 -3.58 23.79 -7.05
N TRP A 350 -3.10 22.72 -7.68
CA TRP A 350 -2.10 21.83 -7.12
C TRP A 350 -0.73 22.50 -7.07
N ARG A 351 0.04 22.18 -6.03
CA ARG A 351 1.45 22.54 -5.89
C ARG A 351 2.27 21.27 -5.73
N ASN A 352 3.52 21.30 -6.15
CA ASN A 352 4.51 20.30 -5.76
C ASN A 352 5.50 20.93 -4.77
N ILE A 353 5.91 20.13 -3.79
CA ILE A 353 6.84 20.52 -2.73
C ILE A 353 7.84 19.37 -2.59
N ASP A 354 9.13 19.67 -2.66
CA ASP A 354 10.23 18.72 -2.40
C ASP A 354 10.51 18.72 -0.89
N LEU A 355 9.98 17.73 -0.19
CA LEU A 355 10.08 17.66 1.27
C LEU A 355 11.48 17.30 1.75
N THR A 356 12.20 16.48 0.99
CA THR A 356 13.59 16.13 1.31
C THR A 356 14.48 17.37 1.25
N ALA A 357 14.32 18.20 0.21
CA ALA A 357 15.06 19.46 0.12
C ALA A 357 14.65 20.47 1.20
N GLU A 358 13.35 20.59 1.52
CA GLU A 358 12.87 21.52 2.56
C GLU A 358 13.34 21.14 3.97
N SER A 359 13.38 19.84 4.28
CA SER A 359 13.80 19.35 5.59
C SER A 359 15.31 19.22 5.73
N GLY A 360 16.07 19.21 4.63
CA GLY A 360 17.47 18.79 4.61
C GLY A 360 17.64 17.30 4.93
N GLY A 361 16.62 16.51 4.64
CA GLY A 361 16.53 15.10 4.99
C GLY A 361 17.49 14.20 4.21
N ALA A 362 17.52 12.92 4.61
CA ALA A 362 18.33 11.89 3.97
C ALA A 362 17.86 11.56 2.57
N GLY A 363 18.74 11.00 1.76
CA GLY A 363 18.40 10.41 0.47
C GLY A 363 17.39 9.28 0.64
N VAL A 364 16.46 9.19 -0.29
CA VAL A 364 15.36 8.22 -0.24
C VAL A 364 15.68 7.03 -1.12
N THR A 365 15.36 5.84 -0.63
CA THR A 365 15.41 4.64 -1.44
C THR A 365 14.32 4.67 -2.51
N PRO A 366 14.67 4.66 -3.80
CA PRO A 366 13.70 4.93 -4.87
C PRO A 366 12.51 3.98 -4.93
N GLN A 367 12.70 2.72 -4.53
CA GLN A 367 11.66 1.68 -4.54
C GLN A 367 11.16 1.32 -3.13
N GLY A 368 11.59 2.09 -2.13
CA GLY A 368 11.15 1.92 -0.75
C GLY A 368 9.67 2.27 -0.56
N GLY A 369 9.07 1.71 0.50
CA GLY A 369 7.72 2.04 0.90
C GLY A 369 7.61 3.48 1.38
N ILE A 370 6.43 4.08 1.15
CA ILE A 370 5.97 5.30 1.84
C ILE A 370 4.68 4.96 2.57
N ALA A 371 4.58 5.40 3.81
CA ALA A 371 3.33 5.36 4.57
C ALA A 371 3.07 6.73 5.21
N VAL A 372 1.81 7.05 5.42
CA VAL A 372 1.42 8.35 5.95
C VAL A 372 0.35 8.21 7.01
N LEU A 373 0.40 9.08 8.01
CA LEU A 373 -0.69 9.24 8.97
C LEU A 373 -0.85 10.71 9.34
N SER A 374 -1.98 11.04 9.96
CA SER A 374 -2.25 12.37 10.46
C SER A 374 -2.30 12.35 11.99
N LEU A 375 -1.35 12.99 12.63
CA LEU A 375 -1.34 13.20 14.07
C LEU A 375 -1.73 14.66 14.36
N GLN A 376 -2.81 14.86 15.12
CA GLN A 376 -3.33 16.20 15.45
C GLN A 376 -3.58 17.10 14.21
N ASN A 377 -4.02 16.48 13.11
CA ASN A 377 -4.22 17.11 11.79
C ASN A 377 -2.92 17.56 11.09
N LEU A 378 -1.77 17.17 11.57
CA LEU A 378 -0.48 17.39 10.93
C LEU A 378 0.00 16.09 10.27
N PRO A 379 0.55 16.17 9.05
CA PRO A 379 1.02 15.00 8.34
C PRO A 379 2.35 14.47 8.91
N ASN A 380 2.44 13.16 9.01
CA ASN A 380 3.66 12.42 9.24
C ASN A 380 3.85 11.43 8.08
N VAL A 381 5.02 11.46 7.46
CA VAL A 381 5.39 10.63 6.32
C VAL A 381 6.54 9.72 6.72
N PHE A 382 6.35 8.43 6.59
CA PHE A 382 7.39 7.43 6.88
C PHE A 382 7.94 6.90 5.56
N TYR A 383 9.26 6.76 5.47
CA TYR A 383 9.93 6.30 4.26
C TYR A 383 11.25 5.59 4.61
N LEU A 384 11.84 4.91 3.62
CA LEU A 384 13.15 4.30 3.76
C LEU A 384 14.23 5.25 3.24
N GLY A 385 15.22 5.52 4.08
CA GLY A 385 16.33 6.41 3.77
C GLY A 385 17.68 5.89 4.26
N ASP A 386 18.76 6.53 3.79
CA ASP A 386 20.15 6.21 4.14
C ASP A 386 20.54 6.71 5.54
#